data_58bdca88a29645b5daf574fddf2d86e4
#
_entry.id   58bdca88a29645b5daf574fddf2d86e4
#
_cell.length_a   1.000
_cell.length_b   1.000
_cell.length_c   1.000
_cell.angle_alpha   90.00
_cell.angle_beta   90.00
_cell.angle_gamma   90.00
#
_symmetry.space_group_name_H-M   'P 1'
#
loop_
_entity.id
_entity.type
_entity.pdbx_description
1 polymer ?
#
loop_
_entity_poly.entity_id
_entity_poly.type
_entity_poly.pdbx_seq_one_letter_code
_entity_poly.pdbx_strand_id
1 'polypeptide(L)'
;MVYNGYELSEKVGEPILMRMVTRLAHSRSGVENKPVKPQNEISFSDDPRQFILLPAIARRRYKVLLAKQEEFIQASEESPYNKYIDGPNKKLGIVACGIGYNYLMENYPDGCEFPVLKIGQYPLPKKQLSKLIAECDEILILEDGQPFVENMIKGYLGLGIKVKGRLDGTLSRDGELNPDSVAKAVGKENKQEFTVPSIVEMRPPALCEGCGHRDMYTTLTEVLKAEYPTHKVFSDIGCYTLGAGAPFHAIDSCVDMGASITMAKGAADAGLFPSIAVIGDSTFTHSGMTGLLDCVNENSNVTIIISDNETTAMTGGQDSAGTGKIEAICLGLGVDPAHVRVVVPLKKNYEEMEQIIREEIEYRGVSVIIPRRECIQTLARKKRSSK
;
A
#
# COMPACT_ATOMS: atom_id res chain seq x y z
N MET A 1 7.90 -14.17 -11.60
CA MET A 1 8.18 -14.17 -10.15
C MET A 1 7.08 -14.88 -9.37
N VAL A 2 5.82 -14.44 -9.36
CA VAL A 2 4.70 -15.10 -8.61
C VAL A 2 4.70 -16.62 -8.83
N TYR A 3 4.70 -17.05 -10.09
CA TYR A 3 4.64 -18.46 -10.47
C TYR A 3 5.76 -19.33 -9.83
N ASN A 4 6.95 -18.78 -9.60
CA ASN A 4 8.08 -19.51 -9.02
C ASN A 4 8.34 -19.15 -7.54
N GLY A 5 7.64 -18.17 -6.99
CA GLY A 5 7.86 -17.71 -5.62
C GLY A 5 7.51 -18.78 -4.57
N TYR A 6 6.45 -19.52 -4.80
CA TYR A 6 6.04 -20.62 -3.91
C TYR A 6 7.09 -21.73 -3.86
N GLU A 7 7.62 -22.16 -5.00
CA GLU A 7 8.69 -23.17 -5.04
C GLU A 7 9.96 -22.69 -4.32
N LEU A 8 10.30 -21.42 -4.50
CA LEU A 8 11.45 -20.85 -3.80
C LEU A 8 11.23 -20.85 -2.29
N SER A 9 10.01 -20.47 -1.84
CA SER A 9 9.64 -20.48 -0.41
C SER A 9 9.76 -21.87 0.19
N GLU A 10 9.26 -22.89 -0.49
CA GLU A 10 9.37 -24.28 -0.05
C GLU A 10 10.82 -24.77 -0.07
N LYS A 11 11.57 -24.43 -1.12
CA LYS A 11 13.00 -24.81 -1.23
C LYS A 11 13.82 -24.26 -0.08
N VAL A 12 13.65 -22.97 0.25
CA VAL A 12 14.45 -22.32 1.30
C VAL A 12 13.82 -22.47 2.69
N GLY A 13 12.55 -22.92 2.77
CA GLY A 13 11.81 -23.09 4.02
C GLY A 13 11.55 -21.78 4.78
N GLU A 14 11.35 -20.67 4.04
CA GLU A 14 11.10 -19.34 4.59
C GLU A 14 10.07 -18.59 3.72
N PRO A 15 9.32 -17.63 4.28
CA PRO A 15 8.37 -16.85 3.51
C PRO A 15 9.08 -15.94 2.49
N ILE A 16 8.45 -15.79 1.32
CA ILE A 16 8.95 -14.92 0.25
C ILE A 16 8.09 -13.65 0.19
N LEU A 17 8.72 -12.51 0.41
CA LEU A 17 8.09 -11.21 0.20
C LEU A 17 8.32 -10.73 -1.23
N MET A 18 7.24 -10.54 -1.98
CA MET A 18 7.30 -9.97 -3.33
C MET A 18 6.90 -8.49 -3.27
N ARG A 19 7.87 -7.61 -3.53
CA ARG A 19 7.63 -6.17 -3.63
C ARG A 19 7.33 -5.79 -5.08
N MET A 20 6.20 -5.13 -5.31
CA MET A 20 5.83 -4.54 -6.59
C MET A 20 5.69 -3.03 -6.45
N VAL A 21 6.13 -2.29 -7.47
CA VAL A 21 5.90 -0.85 -7.55
C VAL A 21 4.48 -0.57 -8.06
N THR A 22 3.91 0.55 -7.66
CA THR A 22 2.54 0.97 -8.02
C THR A 22 2.31 0.97 -9.53
N ARG A 23 3.27 1.43 -10.31
CA ARG A 23 3.21 1.45 -11.78
C ARG A 23 2.96 0.06 -12.39
N LEU A 24 3.66 -0.97 -11.89
CA LEU A 24 3.42 -2.36 -12.35
C LEU A 24 2.05 -2.88 -11.91
N ALA A 25 1.60 -2.53 -10.70
CA ALA A 25 0.28 -2.94 -10.21
C ALA A 25 -0.87 -2.34 -11.03
N HIS A 26 -0.67 -1.17 -11.61
CA HIS A 26 -1.66 -0.48 -12.46
C HIS A 26 -1.49 -0.77 -13.95
N SER A 27 -0.41 -1.43 -14.36
CA SER A 27 -0.17 -1.76 -15.77
C SER A 27 -1.00 -2.96 -16.23
N ARG A 28 -1.21 -3.04 -17.54
CA ARG A 28 -1.84 -4.18 -18.21
C ARG A 28 -0.99 -4.60 -19.39
N SER A 29 -0.77 -5.91 -19.53
CA SER A 29 -0.07 -6.48 -20.69
C SER A 29 -0.61 -7.87 -20.99
N GLY A 30 -0.33 -8.36 -22.20
CA GLY A 30 -0.54 -9.77 -22.51
C GLY A 30 0.40 -10.64 -21.67
N VAL A 31 -0.15 -11.66 -21.04
CA VAL A 31 0.59 -12.64 -20.23
C VAL A 31 0.37 -14.02 -20.81
N GLU A 32 1.45 -14.73 -21.11
CA GLU A 32 1.38 -16.12 -21.51
C GLU A 32 0.88 -16.99 -20.34
N ASN A 33 -0.17 -17.74 -20.56
CA ASN A 33 -0.67 -18.68 -19.58
C ASN A 33 0.30 -19.84 -19.41
N LYS A 34 0.84 -19.96 -18.21
CA LYS A 34 1.69 -21.10 -17.85
C LYS A 34 0.83 -22.28 -17.38
N PRO A 35 1.31 -23.53 -17.58
CA PRO A 35 0.61 -24.70 -17.08
C PRO A 35 0.41 -24.61 -15.56
N VAL A 36 -0.71 -25.09 -15.09
CA VAL A 36 -0.99 -25.20 -13.63
C VAL A 36 0.02 -26.16 -13.03
N LYS A 37 0.69 -25.74 -11.96
CA LYS A 37 1.58 -26.62 -11.21
C LYS A 37 0.75 -27.63 -10.41
N PRO A 38 1.19 -28.89 -10.33
CA PRO A 38 0.57 -29.84 -9.42
C PRO A 38 0.68 -29.33 -7.98
N GLN A 39 -0.30 -29.66 -7.19
CA GLN A 39 -0.24 -29.38 -5.73
C GLN A 39 0.83 -30.27 -5.12
N ASN A 40 1.69 -29.67 -4.29
CA ASN A 40 2.67 -30.43 -3.49
C ASN A 40 1.95 -31.19 -2.39
N GLU A 41 2.59 -32.24 -1.90
CA GLU A 41 2.11 -32.97 -0.73
C GLU A 41 2.06 -32.06 0.49
N ILE A 42 0.93 -32.06 1.18
CA ILE A 42 0.77 -31.26 2.39
C ILE A 42 1.53 -31.96 3.53
N SER A 43 2.54 -31.28 4.06
CA SER A 43 3.29 -31.74 5.20
C SER A 43 3.27 -30.69 6.31
N PHE A 44 3.20 -31.16 7.54
CA PHE A 44 3.32 -30.34 8.74
C PHE A 44 4.64 -30.61 9.41
N SER A 45 5.16 -29.62 10.14
CA SER A 45 6.37 -29.82 10.93
C SER A 45 6.10 -30.79 12.08
N ASP A 46 6.99 -31.75 12.26
CA ASP A 46 6.98 -32.69 13.41
C ASP A 46 7.37 -31.99 14.73
N ASP A 47 8.02 -30.81 14.66
CA ASP A 47 8.33 -30.00 15.85
C ASP A 47 7.25 -28.90 16.04
N PRO A 48 6.30 -29.06 16.97
CA PRO A 48 5.24 -28.08 17.23
C PRO A 48 5.80 -26.71 17.68
N ARG A 49 7.05 -26.68 18.17
CA ARG A 49 7.72 -25.45 18.59
C ARG A 49 8.27 -24.63 17.41
N GLN A 50 8.21 -25.15 16.19
CA GLN A 50 8.71 -24.44 15.01
C GLN A 50 8.04 -23.07 14.84
N PHE A 51 6.75 -23.00 15.14
CA PHE A 51 5.93 -21.80 14.95
C PHE A 51 5.55 -21.10 16.26
N ILE A 52 6.10 -21.55 17.40
CA ILE A 52 5.84 -20.94 18.71
C ILE A 52 6.99 -19.96 19.05
N LEU A 53 6.68 -18.67 19.08
CA LEU A 53 7.69 -17.61 19.24
C LEU A 53 7.91 -17.20 20.70
N LEU A 54 8.17 -18.18 21.58
CA LEU A 54 8.65 -17.91 22.94
C LEU A 54 10.14 -17.55 22.94
N PRO A 55 10.65 -16.73 23.88
CA PRO A 55 12.02 -16.22 23.85
C PRO A 55 13.11 -17.30 23.70
N ALA A 56 12.99 -18.42 24.35
CA ALA A 56 13.95 -19.53 24.25
C ALA A 56 13.91 -20.17 22.85
N ILE A 57 12.70 -20.35 22.31
CA ILE A 57 12.48 -20.92 20.97
C ILE A 57 12.93 -19.94 19.89
N ALA A 58 12.58 -18.67 20.03
CA ALA A 58 13.01 -17.60 19.11
C ALA A 58 14.53 -17.54 18.98
N ARG A 59 15.28 -17.60 20.09
CA ARG A 59 16.76 -17.64 20.07
C ARG A 59 17.31 -18.84 19.31
N ARG A 60 16.68 -20.01 19.46
CA ARG A 60 17.07 -21.22 18.71
C ARG A 60 16.78 -21.06 17.22
N ARG A 61 15.57 -20.59 16.87
CA ARG A 61 15.16 -20.37 15.49
C ARG A 61 16.02 -19.30 14.81
N TYR A 62 16.42 -18.25 15.51
CA TYR A 62 17.32 -17.25 14.98
C TYR A 62 18.69 -17.80 14.58
N LYS A 63 19.24 -18.76 15.36
CA LYS A 63 20.47 -19.45 14.97
C LYS A 63 20.31 -20.25 13.68
N VAL A 64 19.13 -20.89 13.48
CA VAL A 64 18.83 -21.60 12.23
C VAL A 64 18.77 -20.61 11.06
N LEU A 65 18.10 -19.47 11.24
CA LEU A 65 18.01 -18.42 10.23
C LEU A 65 19.40 -17.86 9.86
N LEU A 66 20.28 -17.66 10.84
CA LEU A 66 21.67 -17.24 10.59
C LEU A 66 22.45 -18.29 9.77
N ALA A 67 22.29 -19.57 10.04
CA ALA A 67 22.93 -20.64 9.29
C ALA A 67 22.44 -20.74 7.83
N LYS A 68 21.21 -20.32 7.55
CA LYS A 68 20.62 -20.29 6.19
C LYS A 68 21.10 -19.12 5.32
N GLN A 69 21.82 -18.14 5.86
CA GLN A 69 22.19 -16.95 5.08
C GLN A 69 22.99 -17.27 3.81
N GLU A 70 23.89 -18.24 3.86
CA GLU A 70 24.66 -18.68 2.68
C GLU A 70 23.76 -19.37 1.64
N GLU A 71 22.74 -20.12 2.07
CA GLU A 71 21.74 -20.72 1.19
C GLU A 71 20.94 -19.64 0.45
N PHE A 72 20.52 -18.57 1.15
CA PHE A 72 19.82 -17.44 0.53
C PHE A 72 20.70 -16.73 -0.49
N ILE A 73 21.98 -16.53 -0.19
CA ILE A 73 22.93 -15.92 -1.12
C ILE A 73 23.08 -16.82 -2.35
N GLN A 74 23.25 -18.12 -2.17
CA GLN A 74 23.35 -19.07 -3.27
C GLN A 74 22.09 -19.09 -4.14
N ALA A 75 20.90 -19.10 -3.52
CA ALA A 75 19.62 -19.01 -4.23
C ALA A 75 19.48 -17.71 -5.04
N SER A 76 20.07 -16.63 -4.57
CA SER A 76 20.12 -15.36 -5.29
C SER A 76 21.13 -15.37 -6.46
N GLU A 77 22.30 -15.96 -6.27
CA GLU A 77 23.31 -16.12 -7.34
C GLU A 77 22.79 -16.99 -8.50
N GLU A 78 22.01 -18.02 -8.19
CA GLU A 78 21.41 -18.95 -9.16
C GLU A 78 20.06 -18.46 -9.73
N SER A 79 19.55 -17.35 -9.23
CA SER A 79 18.24 -16.85 -9.60
C SER A 79 18.15 -16.46 -11.07
N PRO A 80 17.11 -16.92 -11.80
CA PRO A 80 16.87 -16.47 -13.17
C PRO A 80 16.47 -14.99 -13.25
N TYR A 81 16.18 -14.37 -12.11
CA TYR A 81 15.81 -12.96 -12.01
C TYR A 81 17.01 -12.03 -11.79
N ASN A 82 18.16 -12.58 -11.40
CA ASN A 82 19.44 -11.87 -11.32
C ASN A 82 20.30 -12.26 -12.53
N LYS A 83 20.87 -11.27 -13.20
CA LYS A 83 21.63 -11.53 -14.40
C LYS A 83 22.74 -10.51 -14.57
N TYR A 84 23.98 -10.99 -14.68
CA TYR A 84 25.09 -10.19 -15.18
C TYR A 84 25.05 -10.17 -16.71
N ILE A 85 25.01 -8.97 -17.28
CA ILE A 85 25.05 -8.72 -18.72
C ILE A 85 26.35 -7.96 -18.98
N ASP A 86 27.25 -8.53 -19.75
CA ASP A 86 28.54 -7.89 -20.08
C ASP A 86 28.33 -6.72 -21.05
N GLY A 87 29.26 -5.78 -21.02
CA GLY A 87 29.29 -4.62 -21.89
C GLY A 87 30.75 -4.19 -22.16
N PRO A 88 31.06 -3.69 -23.38
CA PRO A 88 32.42 -3.33 -23.75
C PRO A 88 32.96 -2.10 -23.04
N ASN A 89 32.09 -1.20 -22.58
CA ASN A 89 32.50 0.06 -21.94
C ASN A 89 32.53 -0.09 -20.42
N LYS A 90 33.71 -0.26 -19.86
CA LYS A 90 33.93 -0.49 -18.42
C LYS A 90 34.04 0.82 -17.58
N LYS A 91 33.85 1.99 -18.17
CA LYS A 91 33.86 3.25 -17.42
C LYS A 91 32.70 3.33 -16.41
N LEU A 92 31.60 2.65 -16.71
CA LEU A 92 30.40 2.63 -15.86
C LEU A 92 29.85 1.21 -15.76
N GLY A 93 29.71 0.69 -14.56
CA GLY A 93 28.92 -0.50 -14.26
C GLY A 93 27.53 -0.10 -13.75
N ILE A 94 26.49 -0.80 -14.15
CA ILE A 94 25.11 -0.45 -13.76
C ILE A 94 24.51 -1.58 -12.94
N VAL A 95 24.04 -1.26 -11.73
CA VAL A 95 23.19 -2.13 -10.92
C VAL A 95 21.76 -1.68 -11.10
N ALA A 96 20.94 -2.50 -11.77
CA ALA A 96 19.57 -2.13 -12.13
C ALA A 96 18.55 -3.01 -11.37
N CYS A 97 17.84 -2.41 -10.41
CA CYS A 97 16.92 -3.10 -9.52
C CYS A 97 15.47 -2.99 -10.00
N GLY A 98 14.80 -4.14 -10.14
CA GLY A 98 13.38 -4.21 -10.49
C GLY A 98 13.04 -3.41 -11.75
N ILE A 99 12.11 -2.45 -11.64
CA ILE A 99 11.66 -1.62 -12.76
C ILE A 99 12.78 -0.73 -13.35
N GLY A 100 13.80 -0.40 -12.56
CA GLY A 100 14.96 0.36 -13.04
C GLY A 100 15.67 -0.32 -14.21
N TYR A 101 15.67 -1.67 -14.23
CA TYR A 101 16.17 -2.42 -15.37
C TYR A 101 15.32 -2.20 -16.64
N ASN A 102 14.01 -2.18 -16.52
CA ASN A 102 13.13 -1.95 -17.67
C ASN A 102 13.36 -0.56 -18.27
N TYR A 103 13.46 0.48 -17.43
CA TYR A 103 13.74 1.85 -17.89
C TYR A 103 15.14 1.99 -18.51
N LEU A 104 16.12 1.24 -18.02
CA LEU A 104 17.42 1.17 -18.66
C LEU A 104 17.30 0.59 -20.08
N MET A 105 16.59 -0.53 -20.24
CA MET A 105 16.44 -1.21 -21.54
C MET A 105 15.61 -0.41 -22.54
N GLU A 106 14.69 0.43 -22.10
CA GLU A 106 13.99 1.38 -22.98
C GLU A 106 14.97 2.39 -23.63
N ASN A 107 16.06 2.73 -22.94
CA ASN A 107 17.12 3.58 -23.48
C ASN A 107 18.17 2.83 -24.31
N TYR A 108 18.19 1.50 -24.22
CA TYR A 108 19.14 0.62 -24.90
C TYR A 108 18.42 -0.56 -25.56
N PRO A 109 17.54 -0.32 -26.57
CA PRO A 109 16.74 -1.39 -27.19
C PRO A 109 17.59 -2.46 -27.87
N ASP A 110 18.77 -2.08 -28.40
CA ASP A 110 19.70 -2.96 -29.09
C ASP A 110 20.81 -3.52 -28.17
N GLY A 111 20.69 -3.26 -26.85
CA GLY A 111 21.68 -3.69 -25.86
C GLY A 111 22.47 -2.53 -25.24
N CYS A 112 22.81 -2.67 -23.97
CA CYS A 112 23.57 -1.66 -23.23
C CYS A 112 25.08 -1.83 -23.47
N GLU A 113 25.79 -0.74 -23.77
CA GLU A 113 27.25 -0.73 -23.92
C GLU A 113 27.98 -0.96 -22.58
N PHE A 114 27.36 -0.64 -21.45
CA PHE A 114 27.93 -0.83 -20.12
C PHE A 114 27.60 -2.20 -19.55
N PRO A 115 28.44 -2.77 -18.68
CA PRO A 115 28.08 -3.94 -17.91
C PRO A 115 26.88 -3.64 -17.00
N VAL A 116 25.90 -4.54 -16.98
CA VAL A 116 24.67 -4.40 -16.19
C VAL A 116 24.50 -5.61 -15.28
N LEU A 117 24.35 -5.36 -14.00
CA LEU A 117 23.83 -6.34 -13.04
C LEU A 117 22.35 -6.08 -12.81
N LYS A 118 21.49 -6.88 -13.41
CA LYS A 118 20.06 -6.88 -13.12
C LYS A 118 19.81 -7.57 -11.79
N ILE A 119 19.07 -6.92 -10.89
CA ILE A 119 18.64 -7.47 -9.59
C ILE A 119 17.12 -7.55 -9.53
N GLY A 120 16.61 -8.76 -9.41
CA GLY A 120 15.19 -9.05 -9.20
C GLY A 120 14.93 -9.95 -8.00
N GLN A 121 15.99 -10.44 -7.34
CA GLN A 121 15.90 -11.25 -6.12
C GLN A 121 17.02 -10.89 -5.14
N TYR A 122 16.69 -10.84 -3.86
CA TYR A 122 17.62 -10.62 -2.75
C TYR A 122 17.88 -11.93 -1.98
N PRO A 123 18.99 -12.01 -1.19
CA PRO A 123 20.02 -11.00 -0.95
C PRO A 123 20.79 -10.61 -2.21
N LEU A 124 21.64 -9.57 -2.13
CA LEU A 124 22.47 -9.18 -3.29
C LEU A 124 23.36 -10.34 -3.74
N PRO A 125 23.44 -10.65 -5.05
CA PRO A 125 24.31 -11.70 -5.58
C PRO A 125 25.78 -11.25 -5.49
N LYS A 126 26.47 -11.65 -4.44
CA LYS A 126 27.79 -11.16 -4.04
C LYS A 126 28.86 -11.37 -5.13
N LYS A 127 28.88 -12.54 -5.77
CA LYS A 127 29.87 -12.87 -6.81
C LYS A 127 29.72 -11.99 -8.05
N GLN A 128 28.46 -11.88 -8.53
CA GLN A 128 28.15 -11.05 -9.70
C GLN A 128 28.39 -9.56 -9.40
N LEU A 129 28.02 -9.09 -8.20
CA LEU A 129 28.25 -7.71 -7.77
C LEU A 129 29.78 -7.42 -7.63
N SER A 130 30.53 -8.31 -7.00
CA SER A 130 31.99 -8.18 -6.86
C SER A 130 32.68 -8.14 -8.22
N LYS A 131 32.21 -8.95 -9.18
CA LYS A 131 32.69 -8.93 -10.55
C LYS A 131 32.46 -7.55 -11.19
N LEU A 132 31.25 -7.01 -11.11
CA LEU A 132 30.92 -5.70 -11.66
C LEU A 132 31.82 -4.60 -11.08
N ILE A 133 31.96 -4.60 -9.75
CA ILE A 133 32.78 -3.61 -9.03
C ILE A 133 34.26 -3.71 -9.44
N ALA A 134 34.78 -4.92 -9.64
CA ALA A 134 36.16 -5.13 -10.01
C ALA A 134 36.47 -4.75 -11.47
N GLU A 135 35.46 -4.80 -12.34
CA GLU A 135 35.65 -4.55 -13.79
C GLU A 135 35.35 -3.08 -14.19
N CYS A 136 34.72 -2.28 -13.35
CA CYS A 136 34.23 -0.95 -13.72
C CYS A 136 34.84 0.15 -12.84
N ASP A 137 35.07 1.34 -13.46
CA ASP A 137 35.64 2.50 -12.76
C ASP A 137 34.61 3.17 -11.81
N GLU A 138 33.35 3.18 -12.21
CA GLU A 138 32.24 3.77 -11.43
C GLU A 138 31.02 2.83 -11.46
N ILE A 139 30.18 2.91 -10.42
CA ILE A 139 28.94 2.12 -10.32
C ILE A 139 27.73 3.04 -10.22
N LEU A 140 26.79 2.89 -11.15
CA LEU A 140 25.48 3.56 -11.11
C LEU A 140 24.44 2.59 -10.55
N ILE A 141 23.67 3.04 -9.56
CA ILE A 141 22.58 2.26 -8.97
C ILE A 141 21.24 2.83 -9.44
N LEU A 142 20.47 2.00 -10.16
CA LEU A 142 19.13 2.30 -10.63
C LEU A 142 18.13 1.54 -9.75
N GLU A 143 17.58 2.20 -8.74
CA GLU A 143 16.55 1.65 -7.85
C GLU A 143 15.41 2.64 -7.64
N ASP A 144 14.19 2.11 -7.63
CA ASP A 144 12.99 2.93 -7.42
C ASP A 144 12.69 3.07 -5.91
N GLY A 145 12.35 4.29 -5.48
CA GLY A 145 12.10 4.61 -4.08
C GLY A 145 13.39 4.96 -3.30
N GLN A 146 13.59 4.34 -2.15
CA GLN A 146 14.71 4.64 -1.26
C GLN A 146 16.02 3.98 -1.73
N PRO A 147 17.18 4.63 -1.51
CA PRO A 147 18.49 4.12 -1.92
C PRO A 147 18.97 2.98 -1.01
N PHE A 148 18.32 1.82 -1.13
CA PHE A 148 18.61 0.66 -0.30
C PHE A 148 19.89 -0.06 -0.75
N VAL A 149 19.97 -0.39 -2.04
CA VAL A 149 21.14 -1.07 -2.61
C VAL A 149 22.35 -0.14 -2.64
N GLU A 150 22.14 1.14 -2.95
CA GLU A 150 23.18 2.16 -2.89
C GLU A 150 23.79 2.25 -1.49
N ASN A 151 22.96 2.29 -0.43
CA ASN A 151 23.44 2.29 0.94
C ASN A 151 24.20 1.01 1.31
N MET A 152 23.75 -0.15 0.83
CA MET A 152 24.44 -1.42 1.09
C MET A 152 25.82 -1.48 0.45
N ILE A 153 25.96 -0.99 -0.78
CA ILE A 153 27.23 -1.03 -1.52
C ILE A 153 28.19 0.08 -1.03
N LYS A 154 27.68 1.29 -0.88
CA LYS A 154 28.47 2.44 -0.45
C LYS A 154 28.93 2.32 1.00
N GLY A 155 28.13 1.68 1.85
CA GLY A 155 28.36 1.59 3.29
C GLY A 155 28.41 2.95 3.98
N TYR A 156 28.49 2.96 5.32
CA TYR A 156 28.61 4.21 6.08
C TYR A 156 30.00 4.86 5.99
N LEU A 157 31.01 4.13 5.53
CA LEU A 157 32.42 4.56 5.59
C LEU A 157 33.00 4.97 4.23
N GLY A 158 32.24 4.87 3.14
CA GLY A 158 32.71 5.24 1.80
C GLY A 158 33.98 4.47 1.39
N LEU A 159 33.86 3.27 0.93
CA LEU A 159 34.97 2.34 0.62
C LEU A 159 35.75 2.67 -0.67
N GLY A 160 35.90 3.92 -1.06
CA GLY A 160 36.76 4.33 -2.18
C GLY A 160 36.19 4.03 -3.58
N ILE A 161 35.03 3.40 -3.69
CA ILE A 161 34.34 3.16 -4.97
C ILE A 161 33.50 4.38 -5.31
N LYS A 162 33.59 4.87 -6.54
CA LYS A 162 32.70 5.92 -7.02
C LYS A 162 31.33 5.32 -7.33
N VAL A 163 30.36 5.55 -6.45
CA VAL A 163 28.96 5.13 -6.60
C VAL A 163 28.11 6.33 -6.94
N LYS A 164 27.38 6.27 -8.05
CA LYS A 164 26.39 7.27 -8.48
C LYS A 164 24.99 6.73 -8.24
N GLY A 165 24.06 7.59 -7.86
CA GLY A 165 22.67 7.21 -7.64
C GLY A 165 21.87 8.35 -7.06
N ARG A 166 20.99 8.03 -6.10
CA ARG A 166 20.14 9.04 -5.44
C ARG A 166 20.89 9.83 -4.36
N LEU A 167 21.95 9.28 -3.78
CA LEU A 167 22.67 9.92 -2.68
C LEU A 167 23.66 10.99 -3.17
N ASP A 168 24.19 10.88 -4.37
CA ASP A 168 25.09 11.90 -4.96
C ASP A 168 24.35 12.87 -5.88
N GLY A 169 23.01 12.71 -6.07
CA GLY A 169 22.19 13.58 -6.89
C GLY A 169 22.17 13.24 -8.39
N THR A 170 22.82 12.17 -8.84
CA THR A 170 22.74 11.68 -10.24
C THR A 170 21.29 11.32 -10.60
N LEU A 171 20.56 10.72 -9.66
CA LEU A 171 19.11 10.52 -9.73
C LEU A 171 18.42 11.39 -8.68
N SER A 172 17.18 11.85 -8.95
CA SER A 172 16.42 12.62 -7.96
C SER A 172 16.26 11.84 -6.66
N ARG A 173 16.39 12.52 -5.52
CA ARG A 173 16.19 11.92 -4.19
C ARG A 173 14.73 11.54 -3.94
N ASP A 174 13.82 12.24 -4.57
CA ASP A 174 12.36 12.04 -4.51
C ASP A 174 11.78 11.65 -5.87
N GLY A 175 10.52 11.27 -5.87
CA GLY A 175 9.76 10.90 -7.06
C GLY A 175 10.07 9.50 -7.60
N GLU A 176 9.28 9.13 -8.59
CA GLU A 176 9.43 7.86 -9.31
C GLU A 176 10.60 7.89 -10.28
N LEU A 177 11.25 6.76 -10.44
CA LEU A 177 12.18 6.54 -11.54
C LEU A 177 11.40 6.45 -12.86
N ASN A 178 11.94 7.00 -13.94
CA ASN A 178 11.36 6.95 -15.27
C ASN A 178 12.45 6.87 -16.35
N PRO A 179 12.10 6.55 -17.61
CA PRO A 179 13.09 6.42 -18.69
C PRO A 179 13.96 7.66 -18.89
N ASP A 180 13.38 8.85 -18.76
CA ASP A 180 14.11 10.12 -19.00
C ASP A 180 15.16 10.37 -17.91
N SER A 181 14.83 10.08 -16.64
CA SER A 181 15.79 10.20 -15.54
C SER A 181 16.93 9.20 -15.68
N VAL A 182 16.65 8.00 -16.18
CA VAL A 182 17.67 6.98 -16.49
C VAL A 182 18.52 7.42 -17.67
N ALA A 183 17.93 7.92 -18.76
CA ALA A 183 18.67 8.44 -19.92
C ALA A 183 19.69 9.49 -19.48
N LYS A 184 19.26 10.48 -18.69
CA LYS A 184 20.14 11.52 -18.14
C LYS A 184 21.27 10.94 -17.28
N ALA A 185 20.97 9.96 -16.42
CA ALA A 185 21.97 9.34 -15.53
C ALA A 185 23.05 8.56 -16.29
N VAL A 186 22.72 7.98 -17.44
CA VAL A 186 23.68 7.27 -18.32
C VAL A 186 24.27 8.15 -19.42
N GLY A 187 24.03 9.46 -19.38
CA GLY A 187 24.59 10.43 -20.32
C GLY A 187 23.96 10.44 -21.71
N LYS A 188 22.74 9.94 -21.85
CA LYS A 188 21.94 10.06 -23.08
C LYS A 188 21.12 11.33 -23.10
N GLU A 189 21.05 11.98 -24.23
CA GLU A 189 20.09 13.07 -24.47
C GLU A 189 18.69 12.49 -24.64
N ASN A 190 17.68 13.16 -24.05
CA ASN A 190 16.30 12.80 -24.28
C ASN A 190 15.95 13.01 -25.75
N LYS A 191 15.55 11.95 -26.42
CA LYS A 191 15.32 11.99 -27.88
C LYS A 191 14.10 12.81 -28.30
N GLN A 192 13.14 13.07 -27.42
CA GLN A 192 11.97 13.91 -27.68
C GLN A 192 11.32 14.40 -26.37
N GLU A 193 11.23 15.69 -26.19
CA GLU A 193 10.23 16.28 -25.30
C GLU A 193 8.87 16.17 -25.99
N PHE A 194 8.06 15.21 -25.59
CA PHE A 194 6.66 15.17 -25.99
C PHE A 194 5.93 16.26 -25.22
N THR A 195 5.51 17.29 -25.92
CA THR A 195 4.59 18.28 -25.35
C THR A 195 3.27 17.57 -25.07
N VAL A 196 2.85 17.58 -23.81
CA VAL A 196 1.54 17.02 -23.43
C VAL A 196 0.46 17.83 -24.18
N PRO A 197 -0.38 17.20 -25.04
CA PRO A 197 -1.42 17.92 -25.75
C PRO A 197 -2.36 18.66 -24.79
N SER A 198 -2.81 19.86 -25.15
CA SER A 198 -3.70 20.68 -24.30
C SER A 198 -5.04 20.03 -23.96
N ILE A 199 -5.44 19.01 -24.71
CA ILE A 199 -6.64 18.20 -24.44
C ILE A 199 -6.46 17.26 -23.22
N VAL A 200 -5.21 17.02 -22.78
CA VAL A 200 -4.92 16.18 -21.62
C VAL A 200 -5.07 16.99 -20.35
N GLU A 201 -6.15 16.77 -19.64
CA GLU A 201 -6.41 17.39 -18.34
C GLU A 201 -6.00 16.45 -17.19
N MET A 202 -5.54 17.07 -16.10
CA MET A 202 -5.30 16.36 -14.84
C MET A 202 -6.62 15.80 -14.30
N ARG A 203 -6.64 14.51 -14.01
CA ARG A 203 -7.81 13.81 -13.44
C ARG A 203 -7.44 13.21 -12.09
N PRO A 204 -7.38 14.02 -11.03
CA PRO A 204 -7.12 13.50 -9.71
C PRO A 204 -8.22 12.51 -9.30
N PRO A 205 -7.89 11.47 -8.51
CA PRO A 205 -8.88 10.57 -7.96
C PRO A 205 -9.96 11.35 -7.20
N ALA A 206 -11.23 11.03 -7.45
CA ALA A 206 -12.36 11.68 -6.80
C ALA A 206 -13.47 10.67 -6.52
N LEU A 207 -14.33 10.99 -5.56
CA LEU A 207 -15.55 10.23 -5.30
C LEU A 207 -16.46 10.24 -6.54
N CYS A 208 -16.95 9.06 -6.91
CA CYS A 208 -17.86 8.90 -8.05
C CYS A 208 -19.09 9.82 -7.92
N GLU A 209 -19.57 10.34 -9.02
CA GLU A 209 -20.82 11.12 -9.03
C GLU A 209 -22.00 10.23 -8.60
N GLY A 210 -22.85 10.72 -7.66
CA GLY A 210 -23.94 9.96 -7.07
C GLY A 210 -23.51 8.90 -6.04
N CYS A 211 -22.27 8.89 -5.60
CA CYS A 211 -21.80 8.00 -4.54
C CYS A 211 -22.35 8.39 -3.16
N GLY A 212 -22.75 7.42 -2.33
CA GLY A 212 -23.23 7.66 -0.97
C GLY A 212 -22.22 8.37 -0.06
N HIS A 213 -20.92 8.18 -0.27
CA HIS A 213 -19.89 8.90 0.48
C HIS A 213 -19.95 10.42 0.25
N ARG A 214 -20.38 10.87 -0.96
CA ARG A 214 -20.53 12.31 -1.23
C ARG A 214 -21.64 12.90 -0.38
N ASP A 215 -22.80 12.22 -0.33
CA ASP A 215 -23.94 12.67 0.45
C ASP A 215 -23.62 12.70 1.95
N MET A 216 -22.91 11.68 2.45
CA MET A 216 -22.44 11.63 3.84
C MET A 216 -21.45 12.77 4.15
N TYR A 217 -20.45 13.02 3.30
CA TYR A 217 -19.50 14.10 3.54
C TYR A 217 -20.13 15.50 3.39
N THR A 218 -21.11 15.66 2.52
CA THR A 218 -21.85 16.93 2.44
C THR A 218 -22.49 17.26 3.78
N THR A 219 -23.30 16.34 4.33
CA THR A 219 -23.97 16.56 5.62
C THR A 219 -23.00 16.69 6.78
N LEU A 220 -21.97 15.84 6.85
CA LEU A 220 -20.95 15.92 7.89
C LEU A 220 -20.23 17.28 7.88
N THR A 221 -19.75 17.71 6.72
CA THR A 221 -18.99 18.97 6.62
C THR A 221 -19.85 20.20 6.84
N GLU A 222 -21.14 20.17 6.49
CA GLU A 222 -22.09 21.25 6.79
C GLU A 222 -22.29 21.43 8.28
N VAL A 223 -22.56 20.35 9.02
CA VAL A 223 -22.70 20.38 10.49
C VAL A 223 -21.39 20.83 11.16
N LEU A 224 -20.25 20.23 10.78
CA LEU A 224 -18.97 20.52 11.43
C LEU A 224 -18.51 21.96 11.22
N LYS A 225 -18.66 22.50 10.02
CA LYS A 225 -18.28 23.89 9.72
C LYS A 225 -19.17 24.91 10.42
N ALA A 226 -20.44 24.59 10.56
CA ALA A 226 -21.41 25.49 11.18
C ALA A 226 -21.26 25.55 12.72
N GLU A 227 -20.98 24.43 13.36
CA GLU A 227 -21.17 24.29 14.80
C GLU A 227 -19.90 23.90 15.58
N TYR A 228 -18.91 23.26 14.92
CA TYR A 228 -17.73 22.71 15.58
C TYR A 228 -16.40 23.17 14.91
N PRO A 229 -15.95 24.39 15.09
CA PRO A 229 -14.78 24.94 14.38
C PRO A 229 -13.45 24.26 14.71
N THR A 230 -13.38 23.55 15.83
CA THR A 230 -12.16 22.87 16.31
C THR A 230 -12.16 21.36 16.08
N HIS A 231 -13.16 20.84 15.35
CA HIS A 231 -13.29 19.41 15.07
C HIS A 231 -12.07 18.81 14.36
N LYS A 232 -11.90 17.49 14.49
CA LYS A 232 -11.02 16.69 13.65
C LYS A 232 -11.72 15.41 13.19
N VAL A 233 -11.52 15.09 11.92
CA VAL A 233 -12.04 13.89 11.28
C VAL A 233 -10.87 12.99 10.87
N PHE A 234 -10.70 11.90 11.59
CA PHE A 234 -9.68 10.90 11.32
C PHE A 234 -10.22 9.85 10.36
N SER A 235 -9.46 9.56 9.31
CA SER A 235 -9.84 8.57 8.32
C SER A 235 -8.71 7.59 8.07
N ASP A 236 -9.00 6.57 7.30
CA ASP A 236 -8.04 5.55 6.86
C ASP A 236 -8.26 5.17 5.38
N ILE A 237 -7.86 3.98 4.94
CA ILE A 237 -7.76 3.64 3.54
C ILE A 237 -9.03 2.98 2.99
N GLY A 238 -9.67 3.66 2.05
CA GLY A 238 -10.82 3.19 1.29
C GLY A 238 -11.35 4.27 0.34
N CYS A 239 -12.46 4.05 -0.35
CA CYS A 239 -13.06 5.08 -1.22
C CYS A 239 -13.37 6.38 -0.47
N TYR A 240 -13.76 6.30 0.79
CA TYR A 240 -14.03 7.45 1.66
C TYR A 240 -12.81 8.34 1.90
N THR A 241 -11.58 7.82 1.77
CA THR A 241 -10.34 8.63 1.79
C THR A 241 -10.38 9.78 0.78
N LEU A 242 -11.07 9.59 -0.35
CA LEU A 242 -11.21 10.62 -1.38
C LEU A 242 -12.02 11.84 -0.93
N GLY A 243 -12.65 11.78 0.26
CA GLY A 243 -13.20 12.95 0.95
C GLY A 243 -12.15 13.98 1.38
N ALA A 244 -10.85 13.64 1.35
CA ALA A 244 -9.76 14.58 1.56
C ALA A 244 -9.70 15.68 0.51
N GLY A 245 -10.11 15.37 -0.72
CA GLY A 245 -10.07 16.30 -1.85
C GLY A 245 -11.30 17.21 -1.96
N ALA A 246 -11.21 18.16 -2.91
CA ALA A 246 -12.33 19.02 -3.25
C ALA A 246 -13.54 18.20 -3.75
N PRO A 247 -14.77 18.65 -3.49
CA PRO A 247 -15.16 19.87 -2.79
C PRO A 247 -15.25 19.72 -1.27
N PHE A 248 -15.04 18.50 -0.72
CA PHE A 248 -15.36 18.18 0.67
C PHE A 248 -14.31 18.67 1.66
N HIS A 249 -13.02 18.34 1.45
CA HIS A 249 -11.97 18.58 2.45
C HIS A 249 -12.39 18.14 3.84
N ALA A 250 -12.94 16.91 3.92
CA ALA A 250 -13.73 16.42 5.04
C ALA A 250 -12.94 15.59 6.03
N ILE A 251 -11.67 15.29 5.75
CA ILE A 251 -10.83 14.47 6.63
C ILE A 251 -9.49 15.14 6.89
N ASP A 252 -8.99 14.99 8.10
CA ASP A 252 -7.74 15.59 8.58
C ASP A 252 -6.57 14.59 8.59
N SER A 253 -6.85 13.30 8.50
CA SER A 253 -5.81 12.27 8.45
C SER A 253 -6.21 11.07 7.60
N CYS A 254 -5.20 10.37 7.10
CA CYS A 254 -5.33 9.10 6.41
C CYS A 254 -4.00 8.36 6.54
N VAL A 255 -3.91 7.31 7.34
CA VAL A 255 -2.65 6.59 7.61
C VAL A 255 -2.71 5.18 7.05
N ASP A 256 -3.27 4.22 7.79
CA ASP A 256 -3.41 2.83 7.38
C ASP A 256 -4.81 2.28 7.69
N MET A 257 -5.10 1.07 7.21
CA MET A 257 -6.43 0.48 7.42
C MET A 257 -6.70 0.26 8.92
N GLY A 258 -7.73 0.95 9.45
CA GLY A 258 -8.18 0.87 10.85
C GLY A 258 -7.63 1.94 11.77
N ALA A 259 -6.66 2.74 11.33
CA ALA A 259 -6.08 3.81 12.14
C ALA A 259 -7.08 4.93 12.50
N SER A 260 -8.15 5.11 11.73
CA SER A 260 -9.14 6.17 11.96
C SER A 260 -9.71 6.15 13.38
N ILE A 261 -10.16 4.99 13.85
CA ILE A 261 -10.79 4.83 15.16
C ILE A 261 -9.78 5.04 16.29
N THR A 262 -8.61 4.43 16.21
CA THR A 262 -7.58 4.55 17.25
C THR A 262 -6.98 5.94 17.34
N MET A 263 -6.85 6.65 16.20
CA MET A 263 -6.42 8.05 16.18
C MET A 263 -7.50 8.97 16.77
N ALA A 264 -8.78 8.76 16.41
CA ALA A 264 -9.88 9.51 17.00
C ALA A 264 -9.97 9.32 18.52
N LYS A 265 -9.80 8.05 18.98
CA LYS A 265 -9.72 7.75 20.42
C LYS A 265 -8.59 8.52 21.09
N GLY A 266 -7.37 8.39 20.58
CA GLY A 266 -6.22 9.09 21.19
C GLY A 266 -6.38 10.61 21.21
N ALA A 267 -7.02 11.19 20.20
CA ALA A 267 -7.31 12.61 20.16
C ALA A 267 -8.41 13.01 21.19
N ALA A 268 -9.44 12.21 21.33
CA ALA A 268 -10.49 12.41 22.35
C ALA A 268 -9.92 12.30 23.77
N ASP A 269 -9.08 11.30 24.02
CA ASP A 269 -8.39 11.12 25.31
C ASP A 269 -7.46 12.28 25.63
N ALA A 270 -6.90 12.95 24.61
CA ALA A 270 -6.13 14.18 24.73
C ALA A 270 -6.99 15.46 24.87
N GLY A 271 -8.33 15.33 24.89
CA GLY A 271 -9.27 16.43 25.12
C GLY A 271 -9.82 17.09 23.84
N LEU A 272 -9.58 16.52 22.66
CA LEU A 272 -10.19 17.00 21.42
C LEU A 272 -11.69 16.70 21.40
N PHE A 273 -12.49 17.72 21.09
CA PHE A 273 -13.93 17.59 20.88
C PHE A 273 -14.42 18.51 19.76
N PRO A 274 -15.24 18.00 18.84
CA PRO A 274 -15.50 16.57 18.61
C PRO A 274 -14.31 15.85 17.96
N SER A 275 -14.15 14.56 18.27
CA SER A 275 -13.22 13.64 17.64
C SER A 275 -14.01 12.59 16.87
N ILE A 276 -13.81 12.55 15.54
CA ILE A 276 -14.63 11.76 14.62
C ILE A 276 -13.75 10.80 13.85
N ALA A 277 -14.16 9.53 13.77
CA ALA A 277 -13.55 8.55 12.89
C ALA A 277 -14.43 8.27 11.68
N VAL A 278 -13.85 8.18 10.48
CA VAL A 278 -14.56 7.71 9.28
C VAL A 278 -13.83 6.50 8.73
N ILE A 279 -14.54 5.39 8.61
CA ILE A 279 -14.03 4.08 8.19
C ILE A 279 -15.03 3.41 7.23
N GLY A 280 -14.54 2.59 6.28
CA GLY A 280 -15.40 1.78 5.42
C GLY A 280 -15.74 0.42 6.05
N ASP A 281 -16.81 -0.21 5.56
CA ASP A 281 -17.31 -1.51 6.00
C ASP A 281 -16.24 -2.62 5.96
N SER A 282 -15.52 -2.74 4.87
CA SER A 282 -14.45 -3.73 4.72
C SER A 282 -13.26 -3.43 5.62
N THR A 283 -12.85 -2.17 5.72
CA THR A 283 -11.76 -1.75 6.60
C THR A 283 -12.12 -1.91 8.07
N PHE A 284 -13.38 -1.66 8.43
CA PHE A 284 -13.88 -1.88 9.79
C PHE A 284 -13.75 -3.36 10.19
N THR A 285 -14.18 -4.29 9.34
CA THR A 285 -14.06 -5.72 9.62
C THR A 285 -12.63 -6.24 9.53
N HIS A 286 -11.74 -5.55 8.79
CA HIS A 286 -10.32 -5.90 8.72
C HIS A 286 -9.58 -5.53 10.02
N SER A 287 -9.72 -4.30 10.50
CA SER A 287 -8.89 -3.78 11.61
C SER A 287 -9.57 -2.70 12.49
N GLY A 288 -10.84 -2.33 12.22
CA GLY A 288 -11.55 -1.32 13.01
C GLY A 288 -12.19 -1.86 14.28
N MET A 289 -12.53 -3.15 14.33
CA MET A 289 -13.25 -3.75 15.45
C MET A 289 -12.48 -3.69 16.78
N THR A 290 -11.18 -3.90 16.75
CA THR A 290 -10.32 -3.80 17.94
C THR A 290 -10.26 -2.38 18.49
N GLY A 291 -10.18 -1.37 17.61
CA GLY A 291 -10.22 0.03 18.01
C GLY A 291 -11.57 0.43 18.62
N LEU A 292 -12.68 -0.07 18.05
CA LEU A 292 -14.01 0.17 18.62
C LEU A 292 -14.16 -0.47 20.01
N LEU A 293 -13.70 -1.72 20.19
CA LEU A 293 -13.72 -2.39 21.49
C LEU A 293 -12.95 -1.60 22.56
N ASP A 294 -11.79 -1.05 22.20
CA ASP A 294 -10.97 -0.22 23.07
C ASP A 294 -11.70 1.09 23.45
N CYS A 295 -12.32 1.75 22.48
CA CYS A 295 -13.18 2.93 22.74
C CYS A 295 -14.32 2.62 23.73
N VAL A 296 -15.00 1.47 23.56
CA VAL A 296 -16.10 1.07 24.42
C VAL A 296 -15.62 0.76 25.85
N ASN A 297 -14.51 0.02 25.98
CA ASN A 297 -13.96 -0.34 27.29
C ASN A 297 -13.57 0.87 28.14
N GLU A 298 -13.10 1.94 27.49
CA GLU A 298 -12.69 3.17 28.18
C GLU A 298 -13.77 4.27 28.14
N ASN A 299 -14.93 4.00 27.53
CA ASN A 299 -16.00 4.96 27.32
C ASN A 299 -15.50 6.27 26.68
N SER A 300 -14.68 6.13 25.65
CA SER A 300 -14.07 7.26 24.96
C SER A 300 -15.12 8.11 24.24
N ASN A 301 -14.95 9.43 24.24
CA ASN A 301 -15.90 10.35 23.61
C ASN A 301 -15.61 10.48 22.11
N VAL A 302 -16.05 9.50 21.33
CA VAL A 302 -15.74 9.39 19.88
C VAL A 302 -16.99 9.07 19.09
N THR A 303 -17.21 9.79 17.99
CA THR A 303 -18.24 9.47 16.99
C THR A 303 -17.60 8.72 15.83
N ILE A 304 -18.04 7.49 15.56
CA ILE A 304 -17.50 6.63 14.52
C ILE A 304 -18.49 6.53 13.37
N ILE A 305 -18.08 6.91 12.16
CA ILE A 305 -18.90 6.82 10.95
C ILE A 305 -18.39 5.62 10.13
N ILE A 306 -19.19 4.55 10.07
CA ILE A 306 -18.88 3.35 9.27
C ILE A 306 -19.61 3.45 7.95
N SER A 307 -18.91 3.87 6.90
CA SER A 307 -19.47 4.01 5.55
C SER A 307 -19.67 2.63 4.91
N ASP A 308 -20.92 2.13 5.01
CA ASP A 308 -21.31 0.81 4.53
C ASP A 308 -21.81 0.89 3.07
N ASN A 309 -20.94 0.51 2.13
CA ASN A 309 -21.28 0.45 0.71
C ASN A 309 -21.37 -0.99 0.18
N GLU A 310 -21.36 -1.98 1.07
CA GLU A 310 -21.55 -3.41 0.81
C GLU A 310 -20.46 -4.02 -0.10
N THR A 311 -19.30 -3.35 -0.28
CA THR A 311 -18.26 -3.85 -1.17
C THR A 311 -16.90 -3.23 -0.92
N THR A 312 -15.83 -3.98 -1.19
CA THR A 312 -14.46 -3.45 -1.27
C THR A 312 -14.23 -2.83 -2.66
N ALA A 313 -14.81 -1.64 -2.87
CA ALA A 313 -14.94 -1.06 -4.21
C ALA A 313 -13.61 -0.69 -4.87
N MET A 314 -12.63 -0.20 -4.10
CA MET A 314 -11.38 0.35 -4.61
C MET A 314 -10.46 -0.69 -5.27
N THR A 315 -10.53 -1.93 -4.81
CA THR A 315 -9.68 -3.03 -5.31
C THR A 315 -10.36 -3.93 -6.35
N GLY A 316 -11.56 -3.60 -6.78
CA GLY A 316 -12.24 -4.32 -7.84
C GLY A 316 -13.70 -4.71 -7.55
N GLY A 317 -14.23 -4.36 -6.38
CA GLY A 317 -15.63 -4.61 -6.03
C GLY A 317 -15.86 -6.02 -5.49
N GLN A 318 -14.93 -6.50 -4.66
CA GLN A 318 -15.07 -7.75 -3.90
C GLN A 318 -16.17 -7.59 -2.84
N ASP A 319 -16.76 -8.69 -2.43
CA ASP A 319 -17.74 -8.69 -1.34
C ASP A 319 -17.09 -8.24 -0.03
N SER A 320 -17.80 -7.40 0.72
CA SER A 320 -17.37 -7.01 2.06
C SER A 320 -17.78 -8.08 3.08
N ALA A 321 -16.84 -8.47 3.94
CA ALA A 321 -17.11 -9.39 5.04
C ALA A 321 -18.13 -8.83 6.05
N GLY A 322 -18.26 -7.50 6.11
CA GLY A 322 -19.20 -6.76 6.96
C GLY A 322 -20.63 -6.68 6.47
N THR A 323 -20.89 -7.05 5.20
CA THR A 323 -22.23 -6.90 4.62
C THR A 323 -23.31 -7.56 5.48
N GLY A 324 -24.29 -6.75 5.92
CA GLY A 324 -25.39 -7.17 6.79
C GLY A 324 -25.01 -7.54 8.23
N LYS A 325 -23.78 -7.24 8.67
CA LYS A 325 -23.28 -7.63 10.01
C LYS A 325 -22.80 -6.46 10.87
N ILE A 326 -22.63 -5.28 10.30
CA ILE A 326 -21.98 -4.13 10.96
C ILE A 326 -22.67 -3.76 12.27
N GLU A 327 -24.02 -3.64 12.28
CA GLU A 327 -24.78 -3.33 13.49
C GLU A 327 -24.58 -4.40 14.58
N ALA A 328 -24.74 -5.68 14.19
CA ALA A 328 -24.57 -6.80 15.12
C ALA A 328 -23.16 -6.83 15.73
N ILE A 329 -22.14 -6.49 14.94
CA ILE A 329 -20.76 -6.38 15.42
C ILE A 329 -20.64 -5.22 16.42
N CYS A 330 -21.14 -4.04 16.10
CA CYS A 330 -21.08 -2.88 17.00
C CYS A 330 -21.77 -3.16 18.33
N LEU A 331 -22.97 -3.73 18.29
CA LEU A 331 -23.73 -4.13 19.48
C LEU A 331 -22.99 -5.23 20.27
N GLY A 332 -22.42 -6.23 19.59
CA GLY A 332 -21.65 -7.30 20.20
C GLY A 332 -20.35 -6.83 20.86
N LEU A 333 -19.79 -5.72 20.41
CA LEU A 333 -18.63 -5.05 21.02
C LEU A 333 -19.03 -4.13 22.18
N GLY A 334 -20.34 -3.94 22.45
CA GLY A 334 -20.83 -3.22 23.61
C GLY A 334 -21.17 -1.75 23.36
N VAL A 335 -21.31 -1.32 22.11
CA VAL A 335 -21.86 0.02 21.82
C VAL A 335 -23.33 0.07 22.27
N ASP A 336 -23.73 1.16 22.93
CA ASP A 336 -25.12 1.35 23.34
C ASP A 336 -26.07 1.29 22.12
N PRO A 337 -27.08 0.41 22.14
CA PRO A 337 -28.02 0.29 21.03
C PRO A 337 -28.70 1.59 20.61
N ALA A 338 -28.92 2.53 21.55
CA ALA A 338 -29.48 3.84 21.26
C ALA A 338 -28.56 4.71 20.39
N HIS A 339 -27.27 4.43 20.40
CA HIS A 339 -26.21 5.16 19.72
C HIS A 339 -25.57 4.38 18.55
N VAL A 340 -26.26 3.36 18.01
CA VAL A 340 -25.95 2.71 16.73
C VAL A 340 -27.02 3.13 15.72
N ARG A 341 -26.71 4.10 14.89
CA ARG A 341 -27.68 4.78 14.00
C ARG A 341 -27.42 4.43 12.53
N VAL A 342 -28.37 3.76 11.90
CA VAL A 342 -28.30 3.46 10.46
C VAL A 342 -29.04 4.52 9.67
N VAL A 343 -28.37 5.11 8.66
CA VAL A 343 -28.94 6.15 7.81
C VAL A 343 -28.72 5.84 6.33
N VAL A 344 -29.60 6.36 5.47
CA VAL A 344 -29.44 6.20 4.01
C VAL A 344 -28.93 7.52 3.42
N PRO A 345 -27.66 7.58 2.94
CA PRO A 345 -27.06 8.82 2.45
C PRO A 345 -27.62 9.19 1.06
N LEU A 346 -28.69 9.97 1.09
CA LEU A 346 -29.40 10.53 -0.07
C LEU A 346 -29.79 11.97 0.22
N LYS A 347 -29.82 12.83 -0.79
CA LYS A 347 -30.18 14.25 -0.66
C LYS A 347 -31.50 14.50 0.06
N LYS A 348 -32.49 13.65 -0.14
CA LYS A 348 -33.81 13.79 0.53
C LYS A 348 -33.77 13.54 2.04
N ASN A 349 -32.69 12.95 2.55
CA ASN A 349 -32.51 12.60 3.97
C ASN A 349 -31.45 13.51 4.65
N TYR A 350 -31.01 14.60 4.03
CA TYR A 350 -29.95 15.46 4.58
C TYR A 350 -30.32 16.01 5.95
N GLU A 351 -31.52 16.54 6.12
CA GLU A 351 -32.00 17.08 7.40
C GLU A 351 -31.95 16.02 8.52
N GLU A 352 -32.42 14.80 8.25
CA GLU A 352 -32.37 13.68 9.18
C GLU A 352 -30.92 13.30 9.52
N MET A 353 -30.04 13.22 8.49
CA MET A 353 -28.64 12.88 8.69
C MET A 353 -27.89 13.92 9.51
N GLU A 354 -28.12 15.21 9.24
CA GLU A 354 -27.53 16.30 10.02
C GLU A 354 -27.97 16.26 11.47
N GLN A 355 -29.26 16.02 11.72
CA GLN A 355 -29.79 15.88 13.08
C GLN A 355 -29.11 14.72 13.81
N ILE A 356 -29.01 13.55 13.18
CA ILE A 356 -28.34 12.38 13.77
C ILE A 356 -26.84 12.68 14.03
N ILE A 357 -26.16 13.34 13.11
CA ILE A 357 -24.74 13.71 13.30
C ILE A 357 -24.59 14.61 14.53
N ARG A 358 -25.48 15.61 14.73
CA ARG A 358 -25.47 16.48 15.93
C ARG A 358 -25.71 15.69 17.19
N GLU A 359 -26.76 14.86 17.20
CA GLU A 359 -27.13 14.04 18.37
C GLU A 359 -25.94 13.14 18.80
N GLU A 360 -25.30 12.48 17.83
CA GLU A 360 -24.24 11.54 18.13
C GLU A 360 -22.88 12.22 18.44
N ILE A 361 -22.63 13.42 17.97
CA ILE A 361 -21.50 14.24 18.39
C ILE A 361 -21.67 14.72 19.84
N GLU A 362 -22.87 15.15 20.22
CA GLU A 362 -23.15 15.65 21.58
C GLU A 362 -23.23 14.53 22.62
N TYR A 363 -23.43 13.28 22.20
CA TYR A 363 -23.42 12.16 23.13
C TYR A 363 -22.03 11.99 23.76
N ARG A 364 -22.00 11.82 25.07
CA ARG A 364 -20.73 11.62 25.82
C ARG A 364 -20.43 10.14 26.01
N GLY A 365 -19.84 9.55 25.01
CA GLY A 365 -19.50 8.14 24.94
C GLY A 365 -19.14 7.73 23.51
N VAL A 366 -19.19 6.45 23.25
CA VAL A 366 -18.95 5.91 21.91
C VAL A 366 -20.23 5.85 21.13
N SER A 367 -20.32 6.57 20.03
CA SER A 367 -21.45 6.52 19.10
C SER A 367 -21.04 6.03 17.72
N VAL A 368 -21.95 5.35 17.03
CA VAL A 368 -21.71 4.78 15.70
C VAL A 368 -22.83 5.19 14.74
N ILE A 369 -22.45 5.86 13.65
CA ILE A 369 -23.35 6.18 12.54
C ILE A 369 -22.96 5.30 11.36
N ILE A 370 -23.95 4.63 10.74
CA ILE A 370 -23.76 3.71 9.62
C ILE A 370 -24.50 4.25 8.39
N PRO A 371 -23.86 5.13 7.58
CA PRO A 371 -24.42 5.53 6.29
C PRO A 371 -24.37 4.34 5.33
N ARG A 372 -25.52 3.69 5.11
CA ARG A 372 -25.64 2.48 4.29
C ARG A 372 -26.23 2.77 2.93
N ARG A 373 -25.48 2.50 1.88
CA ARG A 373 -25.96 2.57 0.50
C ARG A 373 -25.03 1.79 -0.42
N GLU A 374 -25.58 0.82 -1.16
CA GLU A 374 -24.81 0.01 -2.12
C GLU A 374 -23.97 0.86 -3.07
N CYS A 375 -22.75 0.41 -3.35
CA CYS A 375 -21.84 1.06 -4.28
C CYS A 375 -22.45 1.15 -5.68
N ILE A 376 -22.53 2.36 -6.24
CA ILE A 376 -23.13 2.61 -7.55
C ILE A 376 -22.40 1.87 -8.70
N GLN A 377 -21.09 1.64 -8.58
CA GLN A 377 -20.32 0.90 -9.56
C GLN A 377 -20.65 -0.60 -9.52
N THR A 378 -20.80 -1.17 -8.33
CA THR A 378 -21.22 -2.57 -8.14
C THR A 378 -22.65 -2.77 -8.63
N LEU A 379 -23.56 -1.86 -8.27
CA LEU A 379 -24.94 -1.89 -8.74
C LEU A 379 -25.03 -1.83 -10.29
N ALA A 380 -24.22 -0.97 -10.92
CA ALA A 380 -24.16 -0.87 -12.37
C ALA A 380 -23.63 -2.16 -13.04
N ARG A 381 -22.65 -2.83 -12.42
CA ARG A 381 -22.14 -4.13 -12.89
C ARG A 381 -23.20 -5.22 -12.77
N LYS A 382 -23.87 -5.35 -11.61
CA LYS A 382 -24.97 -6.31 -11.40
C LYS A 382 -26.06 -6.16 -12.46
N LYS A 383 -26.48 -4.92 -12.76
CA LYS A 383 -27.47 -4.63 -13.80
C LYS A 383 -27.01 -5.00 -15.23
N ARG A 384 -25.71 -4.96 -15.52
CA ARG A 384 -25.16 -5.39 -16.83
C ARG A 384 -25.08 -6.91 -16.95
N SER A 385 -24.78 -7.60 -15.85
CA SER A 385 -24.66 -9.07 -15.82
C SER A 385 -26.04 -9.77 -15.83
N SER A 386 -27.12 -9.03 -15.52
CA SER A 386 -28.51 -9.53 -15.51
C SER A 386 -29.23 -9.32 -16.85
N LYS A 387 -28.57 -8.67 -17.81
CA LYS A 387 -29.01 -8.51 -19.21
C LYS A 387 -28.24 -9.43 -20.14
#